data_39093e1261c1e8c187afc24bd34cf85b
#
_entry.id   39093e1261c1e8c187afc24bd34cf85b
#
_cell.length_a   1.000
_cell.length_b   1.000
_cell.length_c   1.000
_cell.angle_alpha   90.00
_cell.angle_beta   90.00
_cell.angle_gamma   90.00
#
_symmetry.space_group_name_H-M   'P 1'
#
loop_
_entity.id
_entity.type
_entity.pdbx_description
1 polymer ?
#
loop_
_entity_poly.entity_id
_entity_poly.type
_entity_poly.pdbx_seq_one_letter_code
_entity_poly.pdbx_strand_id
1 'polypeptide(L)'
;LITRYKLLAWLSGLPLTLLGLVTFLAGVLPVVTGYVSATSGLALGYSLLLINLVFAILVREKIKNNPFLLLFHMALLLMLLAVGVSRLTYFKGWVEISLDMPITEPTGVISKGPWHPNAFKKTRVALLDFEANYGSDGRYQSIRSLLQVGNSQQPTLIADSQTADILGYQFTQSSNIGFALSFVWMATDGTLVQGVSHFPSQTAYPETQGIDLQLPGVEKPIWIGLDIVSKRQDFFTPEFRVPDDYSYTVMSTSGPQMVTPNSAVSLPEGQLMLNGLVPWIGYDLYYDPSIYFLLFTSLIGVCALAIFLWQRQVKTSWILENDDE
;
A
#
# COMPACT_ATOMS: atom_id res chain seq x y z
N LEU A 1 38.80 14.54 -30.39
CA LEU A 1 38.06 15.72 -29.91
C LEU A 1 36.69 15.86 -30.60
N ILE A 2 36.60 15.81 -31.91
CA ILE A 2 35.36 15.96 -32.71
C ILE A 2 34.33 14.89 -32.34
N THR A 3 34.77 13.65 -32.09
CA THR A 3 33.88 12.52 -31.71
C THR A 3 33.26 12.70 -30.33
N ARG A 4 34.02 13.20 -29.36
CA ARG A 4 33.53 13.49 -28.00
C ARG A 4 32.48 14.60 -28.00
N TYR A 5 32.71 15.66 -28.78
CA TYR A 5 31.77 16.79 -28.90
C TYR A 5 30.43 16.34 -29.53
N LYS A 6 30.48 15.52 -30.59
CA LYS A 6 29.29 14.96 -31.24
C LYS A 6 28.50 14.07 -30.26
N LEU A 7 29.17 13.25 -29.47
CA LEU A 7 28.54 12.40 -28.46
C LEU A 7 27.83 13.25 -27.37
N LEU A 8 28.49 14.24 -26.81
CA LEU A 8 27.90 15.13 -25.81
C LEU A 8 26.70 15.92 -26.38
N ALA A 9 26.78 16.38 -27.61
CA ALA A 9 25.69 17.07 -28.30
C ALA A 9 24.49 16.15 -28.51
N TRP A 10 24.71 14.86 -28.79
CA TRP A 10 23.67 13.86 -28.94
C TRP A 10 23.04 13.50 -27.57
N LEU A 11 23.85 13.25 -26.53
CA LEU A 11 23.39 12.93 -25.17
C LEU A 11 22.55 14.05 -24.57
N SER A 12 22.85 15.32 -24.87
CA SER A 12 22.12 16.50 -24.37
C SER A 12 21.00 16.98 -25.30
N GLY A 13 20.73 16.26 -26.39
CA GLY A 13 19.87 16.73 -27.47
C GLY A 13 18.51 16.07 -27.54
N LEU A 14 17.65 16.63 -28.39
CA LEU A 14 16.31 16.15 -28.68
C LEU A 14 16.25 14.65 -29.10
N PRO A 15 17.20 14.11 -29.91
CA PRO A 15 17.14 12.71 -30.29
C PRO A 15 17.12 11.73 -29.09
N LEU A 16 17.95 11.97 -28.07
CA LEU A 16 17.93 11.12 -26.87
C LEU A 16 16.68 11.33 -26.03
N THR A 17 16.15 12.56 -25.97
CA THR A 17 14.85 12.83 -25.31
C THR A 17 13.73 12.03 -25.98
N LEU A 18 13.63 12.08 -27.32
CA LEU A 18 12.61 11.34 -28.07
C LEU A 18 12.76 9.82 -27.91
N LEU A 19 13.99 9.32 -27.98
CA LEU A 19 14.26 7.90 -27.73
C LEU A 19 13.83 7.49 -26.31
N GLY A 20 14.16 8.30 -25.30
CA GLY A 20 13.74 8.06 -23.91
C GLY A 20 12.23 8.07 -23.76
N LEU A 21 11.51 9.02 -24.38
CA LEU A 21 10.05 9.06 -24.35
C LEU A 21 9.42 7.87 -25.05
N VAL A 22 9.89 7.49 -26.24
CA VAL A 22 9.38 6.33 -26.99
C VAL A 22 9.60 5.04 -26.20
N THR A 23 10.78 4.83 -25.64
CA THR A 23 11.07 3.63 -24.83
C THR A 23 10.28 3.61 -23.53
N PHE A 24 10.06 4.77 -22.92
CA PHE A 24 9.21 4.88 -21.73
C PHE A 24 7.75 4.51 -22.05
N LEU A 25 7.18 5.07 -23.10
CA LEU A 25 5.82 4.76 -23.56
C LEU A 25 5.67 3.29 -23.98
N ALA A 26 6.66 2.74 -24.69
CA ALA A 26 6.66 1.33 -25.06
C ALA A 26 6.70 0.40 -23.84
N GLY A 27 7.37 0.82 -22.77
CA GLY A 27 7.41 0.09 -21.50
C GLY A 27 6.09 0.13 -20.71
N VAL A 28 5.21 1.11 -20.95
CA VAL A 28 3.91 1.20 -20.26
C VAL A 28 3.00 0.02 -20.59
N LEU A 29 2.96 -0.42 -21.84
CA LEU A 29 2.05 -1.47 -22.27
C LEU A 29 2.27 -2.80 -21.51
N PRO A 30 3.48 -3.38 -21.43
CA PRO A 30 3.71 -4.61 -20.68
C PRO A 30 3.50 -4.45 -19.16
N VAL A 31 3.61 -3.23 -18.62
CA VAL A 31 3.30 -2.95 -17.21
C VAL A 31 1.79 -2.97 -16.97
N VAL A 32 1.01 -2.29 -17.82
CA VAL A 32 -0.46 -2.23 -17.68
C VAL A 32 -1.10 -3.60 -17.90
N THR A 33 -0.53 -4.42 -18.79
CA THR A 33 -1.00 -5.79 -19.02
C THR A 33 -0.51 -6.79 -17.96
N GLY A 34 0.29 -6.35 -16.98
CA GLY A 34 0.78 -7.21 -15.90
C GLY A 34 1.91 -8.17 -16.25
N TYR A 35 2.47 -8.11 -17.48
CA TYR A 35 3.57 -8.99 -17.89
C TYR A 35 4.89 -8.67 -17.18
N VAL A 36 5.14 -7.42 -16.85
CA VAL A 36 6.35 -6.98 -16.13
C VAL A 36 6.02 -5.97 -15.04
N SER A 37 6.87 -5.89 -14.02
CA SER A 37 6.74 -4.89 -12.98
C SER A 37 6.97 -3.48 -13.55
N ALA A 38 6.33 -2.46 -12.94
CA ALA A 38 6.53 -1.07 -13.34
C ALA A 38 8.01 -0.65 -13.27
N THR A 39 8.73 -1.14 -12.27
CA THR A 39 10.17 -0.87 -12.12
C THR A 39 10.96 -1.40 -13.32
N SER A 40 10.72 -2.63 -13.75
CA SER A 40 11.44 -3.24 -14.86
C SER A 40 11.03 -2.67 -16.23
N GLY A 41 9.72 -2.50 -16.45
CA GLY A 41 9.19 -2.04 -17.74
C GLY A 41 9.57 -0.59 -18.07
N LEU A 42 9.64 0.29 -17.08
CA LEU A 42 9.90 1.71 -17.30
C LEU A 42 11.38 2.11 -17.10
N ALA A 43 12.22 1.22 -16.58
CA ALA A 43 13.59 1.52 -16.18
C ALA A 43 14.44 2.08 -17.33
N LEU A 44 14.36 1.50 -18.54
CA LEU A 44 15.17 1.92 -19.66
C LEU A 44 14.81 3.35 -20.11
N GLY A 45 13.55 3.61 -20.39
CA GLY A 45 13.07 4.94 -20.80
C GLY A 45 13.36 6.01 -19.75
N TYR A 46 13.12 5.69 -18.49
CA TYR A 46 13.45 6.55 -17.34
C TYR A 46 14.96 6.89 -17.29
N SER A 47 15.83 5.89 -17.42
CA SER A 47 17.28 6.08 -17.39
C SER A 47 17.78 6.94 -18.55
N LEU A 48 17.23 6.75 -19.74
CA LEU A 48 17.58 7.57 -20.92
C LEU A 48 17.17 9.04 -20.72
N LEU A 49 15.98 9.30 -20.17
CA LEU A 49 15.51 10.65 -19.87
C LEU A 49 16.36 11.31 -18.78
N LEU A 50 16.72 10.58 -17.73
CA LEU A 50 17.57 11.07 -16.66
C LEU A 50 18.96 11.45 -17.18
N ILE A 51 19.60 10.56 -17.97
CA ILE A 51 20.91 10.82 -18.58
C ILE A 51 20.83 12.06 -19.49
N ASN A 52 19.82 12.12 -20.36
CA ASN A 52 19.63 13.25 -21.27
C ASN A 52 19.52 14.58 -20.48
N LEU A 53 18.70 14.60 -19.43
CA LEU A 53 18.48 15.81 -18.62
C LEU A 53 19.74 16.28 -17.91
N VAL A 54 20.53 15.36 -17.33
CA VAL A 54 21.81 15.66 -16.71
C VAL A 54 22.78 16.28 -17.74
N PHE A 55 22.91 15.65 -18.91
CA PHE A 55 23.79 16.20 -19.97
C PHE A 55 23.26 17.53 -20.54
N ALA A 56 21.95 17.73 -20.63
CA ALA A 56 21.36 19.00 -21.04
C ALA A 56 21.74 20.14 -20.09
N ILE A 57 21.63 19.90 -18.78
CA ILE A 57 22.02 20.88 -17.74
C ILE A 57 23.54 21.19 -17.81
N LEU A 58 24.36 20.15 -17.98
CA LEU A 58 25.84 20.35 -17.97
C LEU A 58 26.41 20.97 -19.25
N VAL A 59 25.81 20.70 -20.43
CA VAL A 59 26.41 21.00 -21.72
C VAL A 59 25.72 22.19 -22.42
N ARG A 60 24.39 22.37 -22.23
CA ARG A 60 23.64 23.39 -22.96
C ARG A 60 23.79 24.79 -22.34
N GLU A 61 24.55 25.66 -22.99
CA GLU A 61 24.77 27.05 -22.53
C GLU A 61 23.46 27.83 -22.42
N LYS A 62 22.49 27.62 -23.32
CA LYS A 62 21.16 28.23 -23.23
C LYS A 62 20.48 27.98 -21.90
N ILE A 63 20.67 26.78 -21.34
CA ILE A 63 20.08 26.39 -20.03
C ILE A 63 20.86 27.09 -18.92
N LYS A 64 22.20 27.02 -18.95
CA LYS A 64 23.07 27.57 -17.90
C LYS A 64 22.99 29.11 -17.82
N ASN A 65 22.89 29.77 -18.95
CA ASN A 65 22.90 31.24 -19.03
C ASN A 65 21.53 31.86 -18.70
N ASN A 66 20.46 31.06 -18.53
CA ASN A 66 19.17 31.56 -18.11
C ASN A 66 18.77 30.93 -16.76
N PRO A 67 18.73 31.71 -15.66
CA PRO A 67 18.52 31.19 -14.33
C PRO A 67 17.16 30.50 -14.17
N PHE A 68 16.10 30.99 -14.79
CA PHE A 68 14.77 30.38 -14.69
C PHE A 68 14.67 29.11 -15.52
N LEU A 69 15.31 29.03 -16.68
CA LEU A 69 15.39 27.83 -17.48
C LEU A 69 16.24 26.76 -16.81
N LEU A 70 17.35 27.18 -16.17
CA LEU A 70 18.18 26.28 -15.35
C LEU A 70 17.36 25.72 -14.14
N LEU A 71 16.66 26.62 -13.42
CA LEU A 71 15.83 26.22 -12.28
C LEU A 71 14.75 25.23 -12.69
N PHE A 72 14.10 25.43 -13.83
CA PHE A 72 13.12 24.49 -14.40
C PHE A 72 13.73 23.10 -14.66
N HIS A 73 14.91 23.03 -15.30
CA HIS A 73 15.59 21.77 -15.59
C HIS A 73 16.09 21.08 -14.31
N MET A 74 16.55 21.86 -13.32
CA MET A 74 16.91 21.32 -12.01
C MET A 74 15.69 20.75 -11.26
N ALA A 75 14.55 21.44 -11.33
CA ALA A 75 13.31 20.93 -10.75
C ALA A 75 12.88 19.59 -11.42
N LEU A 76 12.95 19.50 -12.75
CA LEU A 76 12.70 18.26 -13.48
C LEU A 76 13.67 17.14 -13.07
N LEU A 77 14.96 17.43 -12.90
CA LEU A 77 15.95 16.46 -12.45
C LEU A 77 15.60 15.94 -11.05
N LEU A 78 15.28 16.85 -10.13
CA LEU A 78 14.90 16.48 -8.77
C LEU A 78 13.59 15.66 -8.75
N MET A 79 12.62 15.98 -9.60
CA MET A 79 11.40 15.17 -9.75
C MET A 79 11.71 13.76 -10.26
N LEU A 80 12.55 13.62 -11.29
CA LEU A 80 12.96 12.29 -11.75
C LEU A 80 13.69 11.53 -10.64
N LEU A 81 14.63 12.14 -9.94
CA LEU A 81 15.32 11.49 -8.84
C LEU A 81 14.35 11.04 -7.73
N ALA A 82 13.37 11.88 -7.39
CA ALA A 82 12.34 11.56 -6.40
C ALA A 82 11.47 10.37 -6.83
N VAL A 83 11.07 10.31 -8.12
CA VAL A 83 10.35 9.15 -8.68
C VAL A 83 11.19 7.87 -8.58
N GLY A 84 12.50 7.96 -8.83
CA GLY A 84 13.43 6.84 -8.66
C GLY A 84 13.49 6.36 -7.21
N VAL A 85 13.62 7.27 -6.25
CA VAL A 85 13.62 6.96 -4.81
C VAL A 85 12.28 6.37 -4.40
N SER A 86 11.17 6.97 -4.84
CA SER A 86 9.81 6.42 -4.61
C SER A 86 9.74 4.96 -5.02
N ARG A 87 10.15 4.61 -6.24
CA ARG A 87 10.12 3.23 -6.73
C ARG A 87 11.01 2.26 -5.95
N LEU A 88 12.05 2.73 -5.33
CA LEU A 88 12.92 1.91 -4.49
C LEU A 88 12.38 1.71 -3.07
N THR A 89 11.61 2.66 -2.55
CA THR A 89 11.19 2.68 -1.14
C THR A 89 9.70 2.46 -0.91
N TYR A 90 8.85 2.59 -1.94
CA TYR A 90 7.41 2.52 -1.80
C TYR A 90 6.90 1.17 -1.26
N PHE A 91 5.69 1.20 -0.72
CA PHE A 91 4.94 0.01 -0.33
C PHE A 91 3.45 0.21 -0.61
N LYS A 92 2.83 -0.84 -1.10
CA LYS A 92 1.37 -0.96 -1.21
C LYS A 92 0.97 -2.35 -0.74
N GLY A 93 0.02 -2.42 0.16
CA GLY A 93 -0.48 -3.67 0.71
C GLY A 93 -1.71 -3.44 1.56
N TRP A 94 -2.06 -4.41 2.36
CA TRP A 94 -3.16 -4.32 3.32
C TRP A 94 -2.81 -5.04 4.61
N VAL A 95 -3.54 -4.70 5.65
CA VAL A 95 -3.46 -5.35 6.94
C VAL A 95 -4.85 -5.55 7.51
N GLU A 96 -5.04 -6.69 8.14
CA GLU A 96 -6.23 -7.05 8.91
C GLU A 96 -5.82 -7.09 10.38
N ILE A 97 -6.49 -6.30 11.21
CA ILE A 97 -6.14 -6.18 12.62
C ILE A 97 -7.33 -6.62 13.44
N SER A 98 -7.13 -7.69 14.23
CA SER A 98 -8.13 -8.17 15.19
C SER A 98 -8.07 -7.35 16.47
N LEU A 99 -9.22 -7.21 17.13
CA LEU A 99 -9.34 -6.52 18.41
C LEU A 99 -8.38 -7.11 19.44
N ASP A 100 -7.64 -6.26 20.15
CA ASP A 100 -6.66 -6.61 21.19
C ASP A 100 -5.49 -7.53 20.74
N MET A 101 -5.35 -7.77 19.43
CA MET A 101 -4.26 -8.59 18.89
C MET A 101 -3.26 -7.71 18.13
N PRO A 102 -2.09 -7.42 18.72
CA PRO A 102 -1.09 -6.59 18.06
C PRO A 102 -0.42 -7.33 16.90
N ILE A 103 -0.21 -6.59 15.82
CA ILE A 103 0.49 -7.05 14.62
C ILE A 103 1.88 -6.44 14.50
N THR A 104 2.77 -7.12 13.82
CA THR A 104 4.14 -6.69 13.50
C THR A 104 4.46 -6.78 12.01
N GLU A 105 3.54 -7.28 11.21
CA GLU A 105 3.68 -7.43 9.75
C GLU A 105 2.35 -7.15 9.04
N PRO A 106 2.39 -6.65 7.79
CA PRO A 106 1.19 -6.55 6.96
C PRO A 106 0.63 -7.94 6.65
N THR A 107 -0.70 -8.05 6.51
CA THR A 107 -1.36 -9.30 6.10
C THR A 107 -1.03 -9.66 4.66
N GLY A 108 -0.95 -8.65 3.78
CA GLY A 108 -0.61 -8.88 2.39
C GLY A 108 0.18 -7.72 1.76
N VAL A 109 1.00 -8.09 0.79
CA VAL A 109 1.84 -7.17 0.02
C VAL A 109 1.44 -7.24 -1.44
N ILE A 110 0.93 -6.13 -1.99
CA ILE A 110 0.62 -5.99 -3.41
C ILE A 110 1.89 -5.66 -4.19
N SER A 111 2.65 -4.69 -3.70
CA SER A 111 3.87 -4.25 -4.34
C SER A 111 4.78 -3.53 -3.35
N LYS A 112 6.09 -3.72 -3.48
CA LYS A 112 7.08 -3.22 -2.53
C LYS A 112 8.40 -2.92 -3.23
N GLY A 113 8.98 -1.77 -2.93
CA GLY A 113 10.32 -1.41 -3.39
C GLY A 113 11.43 -2.18 -2.64
N PRO A 114 12.57 -2.45 -3.30
CA PRO A 114 13.65 -3.24 -2.71
C PRO A 114 14.30 -2.58 -1.48
N TRP A 115 14.22 -1.28 -1.32
CA TRP A 115 14.79 -0.49 -0.21
C TRP A 115 13.73 0.00 0.79
N HIS A 116 12.57 -0.63 0.77
CA HIS A 116 11.52 -0.30 1.72
C HIS A 116 11.97 -0.54 3.18
N PRO A 117 11.79 0.43 4.11
CA PRO A 117 12.37 0.40 5.45
C PRO A 117 11.77 -0.64 6.40
N ASN A 118 10.62 -1.27 6.05
CA ASN A 118 9.92 -2.27 6.87
C ASN A 118 9.65 -1.81 8.32
N ALA A 119 9.11 -0.61 8.48
CA ALA A 119 8.91 0.00 9.80
C ALA A 119 8.00 -0.83 10.72
N PHE A 120 7.06 -1.61 10.16
CA PHE A 120 6.22 -2.54 10.92
C PHE A 120 7.02 -3.53 11.78
N LYS A 121 8.15 -4.04 11.28
CA LYS A 121 8.98 -5.01 12.04
C LYS A 121 9.56 -4.45 13.33
N LYS A 122 9.54 -3.14 13.49
CA LYS A 122 10.13 -2.44 14.64
C LYS A 122 9.10 -2.02 15.68
N THR A 123 7.82 -2.08 15.35
CA THR A 123 6.77 -1.51 16.20
C THR A 123 5.49 -2.32 16.04
N ARG A 124 4.81 -2.56 17.16
CA ARG A 124 3.51 -3.23 17.17
C ARG A 124 2.40 -2.23 16.90
N VAL A 125 1.40 -2.65 16.12
CA VAL A 125 0.16 -1.89 15.94
C VAL A 125 -0.97 -2.77 16.44
N ALA A 126 -1.80 -2.25 17.33
CA ALA A 126 -2.95 -2.94 17.92
C ALA A 126 -4.23 -2.16 17.68
N LEU A 127 -5.30 -2.87 17.39
CA LEU A 127 -6.65 -2.32 17.37
C LEU A 127 -7.20 -2.40 18.80
N LEU A 128 -7.46 -1.23 19.41
CA LEU A 128 -8.02 -1.16 20.76
C LEU A 128 -9.54 -1.20 20.77
N ASP A 129 -10.15 -0.59 19.74
CA ASP A 129 -11.59 -0.51 19.61
C ASP A 129 -11.97 -0.17 18.18
N PHE A 130 -13.14 -0.62 17.72
CA PHE A 130 -13.75 -0.13 16.51
C PHE A 130 -15.27 -0.24 16.56
N GLU A 131 -15.92 0.68 15.89
CA GLU A 131 -17.36 0.77 15.75
C GLU A 131 -17.69 0.84 14.26
N ALA A 132 -18.51 -0.08 13.77
CA ALA A 132 -18.95 -0.10 12.38
C ALA A 132 -20.48 -0.12 12.35
N ASN A 133 -21.08 0.96 11.86
CA ASN A 133 -22.53 1.16 11.84
C ASN A 133 -23.10 0.94 10.45
N TYR A 134 -24.25 0.26 10.42
CA TYR A 134 -24.99 -0.08 9.22
C TYR A 134 -26.47 0.37 9.35
N GLY A 135 -27.04 0.82 8.25
CA GLY A 135 -28.47 1.12 8.19
C GLY A 135 -29.34 -0.14 8.25
N SER A 136 -30.61 0.04 8.48
CA SER A 136 -31.61 -1.06 8.47
C SER A 136 -31.70 -1.78 7.11
N ASP A 137 -31.20 -1.16 6.05
CA ASP A 137 -31.06 -1.72 4.70
C ASP A 137 -29.74 -2.50 4.51
N GLY A 138 -28.93 -2.63 5.58
CA GLY A 138 -27.61 -3.29 5.54
C GLY A 138 -26.52 -2.49 4.86
N ARG A 139 -26.78 -1.21 4.52
CA ARG A 139 -25.77 -0.33 3.91
C ARG A 139 -24.88 0.26 4.98
N TYR A 140 -23.60 0.32 4.65
CA TYR A 140 -22.59 1.02 5.42
C TYR A 140 -22.99 2.48 5.71
N GLN A 141 -22.83 2.92 6.95
CA GLN A 141 -23.04 4.30 7.37
C GLN A 141 -21.76 4.97 7.87
N SER A 142 -21.10 4.36 8.84
CA SER A 142 -19.85 4.90 9.41
C SER A 142 -18.98 3.81 10.01
N ILE A 143 -17.67 4.01 9.98
CA ILE A 143 -16.70 3.18 10.70
C ILE A 143 -15.70 4.10 11.42
N ARG A 144 -15.41 3.77 12.67
CA ARG A 144 -14.36 4.40 13.48
C ARG A 144 -13.50 3.32 14.10
N SER A 145 -12.21 3.59 14.23
CA SER A 145 -11.29 2.67 14.88
C SER A 145 -10.21 3.41 15.65
N LEU A 146 -9.78 2.81 16.76
CA LEU A 146 -8.71 3.31 17.62
C LEU A 146 -7.50 2.38 17.51
N LEU A 147 -6.40 2.88 16.96
CA LEU A 147 -5.15 2.13 16.82
C LEU A 147 -4.11 2.61 17.83
N GLN A 148 -3.48 1.68 18.52
CA GLN A 148 -2.31 1.92 19.36
C GLN A 148 -1.05 1.55 18.60
N VAL A 149 -0.06 2.46 18.60
CA VAL A 149 1.24 2.28 17.94
C VAL A 149 2.34 2.15 19.00
N GLY A 150 2.93 0.98 19.11
CA GLY A 150 3.94 0.70 20.13
C GLY A 150 3.42 0.94 21.54
N ASN A 151 4.18 1.69 22.33
CA ASN A 151 3.82 2.06 23.72
C ASN A 151 3.24 3.48 23.80
N SER A 152 2.72 4.03 22.70
CA SER A 152 2.10 5.37 22.73
C SER A 152 0.94 5.40 23.72
N GLN A 153 0.88 6.45 24.55
CA GLN A 153 -0.24 6.66 25.45
C GLN A 153 -1.46 7.26 24.75
N GLN A 154 -1.28 7.80 23.55
CA GLN A 154 -2.37 8.37 22.75
C GLN A 154 -2.67 7.46 21.55
N PRO A 155 -3.84 6.81 21.51
CA PRO A 155 -4.27 6.06 20.36
C PRO A 155 -4.58 6.99 19.18
N THR A 156 -4.42 6.47 17.98
CA THR A 156 -4.77 7.16 16.74
C THR A 156 -6.19 6.80 16.35
N LEU A 157 -7.07 7.79 16.24
CA LEU A 157 -8.42 7.64 15.73
C LEU A 157 -8.39 7.68 14.19
N ILE A 158 -9.00 6.69 13.56
CA ILE A 158 -9.28 6.68 12.11
C ILE A 158 -10.80 6.57 11.96
N ALA A 159 -11.42 7.51 11.26
CA ALA A 159 -12.85 7.56 11.04
C ALA A 159 -13.16 7.87 9.56
N ASP A 160 -14.23 7.29 9.05
CA ASP A 160 -14.89 7.58 7.75
C ASP A 160 -13.98 8.10 6.64
N SER A 161 -13.32 7.21 5.93
CA SER A 161 -12.45 7.56 4.78
C SER A 161 -11.26 8.47 5.12
N GLN A 162 -11.00 8.72 6.40
CA GLN A 162 -9.81 9.44 6.82
C GLN A 162 -8.58 8.54 6.70
N THR A 163 -7.47 9.16 6.37
CA THR A 163 -6.17 8.51 6.32
C THR A 163 -5.36 8.94 7.54
N ALA A 164 -4.80 8.00 8.26
CA ALA A 164 -3.85 8.29 9.33
C ALA A 164 -2.43 7.93 8.90
N ASP A 165 -1.47 8.77 9.24
CA ASP A 165 -0.05 8.46 9.07
C ASP A 165 0.47 7.72 10.31
N ILE A 166 0.77 6.44 10.12
CA ILE A 166 1.30 5.56 11.17
C ILE A 166 2.59 4.94 10.69
N LEU A 167 3.70 5.23 11.35
CA LEU A 167 5.04 4.74 10.99
C LEU A 167 5.47 5.17 9.56
N GLY A 168 4.94 6.28 9.05
CA GLY A 168 5.13 6.76 7.68
C GLY A 168 4.29 6.05 6.63
N TYR A 169 3.44 5.10 7.02
CA TYR A 169 2.41 4.53 6.15
C TYR A 169 1.11 5.32 6.29
N GLN A 170 0.47 5.56 5.20
CA GLN A 170 -0.91 6.00 5.16
C GLN A 170 -1.81 4.79 5.37
N PHE A 171 -2.49 4.77 6.51
CA PHE A 171 -3.54 3.81 6.82
C PHE A 171 -4.87 4.38 6.36
N THR A 172 -5.47 3.74 5.38
CA THR A 172 -6.83 4.05 4.95
C THR A 172 -7.73 2.88 5.35
N GLN A 173 -8.73 3.17 6.16
CA GLN A 173 -9.68 2.16 6.59
C GLN A 173 -10.45 1.61 5.40
N SER A 174 -10.46 0.29 5.23
CA SER A 174 -11.23 -0.38 4.21
C SER A 174 -12.64 -0.73 4.72
N SER A 175 -13.55 -1.05 3.81
CA SER A 175 -14.87 -1.59 4.17
C SER A 175 -14.83 -3.08 4.56
N ASN A 176 -13.64 -3.71 4.55
CA ASN A 176 -13.48 -5.11 4.90
C ASN A 176 -13.48 -5.26 6.41
N ILE A 177 -14.51 -5.94 6.91
CA ILE A 177 -14.63 -6.34 8.32
C ILE A 177 -15.04 -7.80 8.38
N GLY A 178 -14.73 -8.45 9.47
CA GLY A 178 -15.07 -9.87 9.65
C GLY A 178 -14.72 -10.40 11.03
N PHE A 179 -14.71 -11.72 11.11
CA PHE A 179 -14.36 -12.44 12.33
C PHE A 179 -13.05 -13.18 12.14
N ALA A 180 -12.32 -13.34 13.23
CA ALA A 180 -11.13 -14.18 13.32
C ALA A 180 -11.37 -15.25 14.38
N LEU A 181 -10.96 -16.47 14.11
CA LEU A 181 -10.87 -17.53 15.09
C LEU A 181 -9.70 -17.28 16.02
N SER A 182 -9.94 -17.13 17.31
CA SER A 182 -8.90 -17.22 18.34
C SER A 182 -8.68 -18.68 18.71
N PHE A 183 -7.45 -19.16 18.71
CA PHE A 183 -7.13 -20.54 19.01
C PHE A 183 -5.87 -20.71 19.85
N VAL A 184 -5.80 -21.86 20.52
CA VAL A 184 -4.57 -22.35 21.17
C VAL A 184 -4.27 -23.74 20.62
N TRP A 185 -3.07 -23.93 20.12
CA TRP A 185 -2.56 -25.23 19.67
C TRP A 185 -1.52 -25.74 20.65
N MET A 186 -1.69 -26.97 21.12
CA MET A 186 -0.74 -27.69 21.94
C MET A 186 -0.33 -28.98 21.23
N ALA A 187 0.88 -28.98 20.66
CA ALA A 187 1.42 -30.13 19.97
C ALA A 187 1.87 -31.22 20.95
N THR A 188 1.97 -32.48 20.47
CA THR A 188 2.42 -33.62 21.26
C THR A 188 3.84 -33.49 21.80
N ASP A 189 4.70 -32.67 21.18
CA ASP A 189 6.06 -32.37 21.65
C ASP A 189 6.09 -31.30 22.75
N GLY A 190 4.93 -30.76 23.17
CA GLY A 190 4.81 -29.69 24.16
C GLY A 190 4.89 -28.29 23.59
N THR A 191 5.03 -28.12 22.27
CA THR A 191 4.96 -26.80 21.61
C THR A 191 3.58 -26.19 21.80
N LEU A 192 3.54 -24.97 22.36
CA LEU A 192 2.30 -24.20 22.54
C LEU A 192 2.30 -23.00 21.60
N VAL A 193 1.25 -22.87 20.78
CA VAL A 193 1.04 -21.72 19.90
C VAL A 193 -0.34 -21.13 20.15
N GLN A 194 -0.39 -19.84 20.36
CA GLN A 194 -1.61 -19.06 20.44
C GLN A 194 -1.66 -18.08 19.28
N GLY A 195 -2.83 -17.96 18.66
CA GLY A 195 -2.98 -17.07 17.51
C GLY A 195 -4.42 -16.77 17.14
N VAL A 196 -4.55 -15.98 16.08
CA VAL A 196 -5.82 -15.73 15.41
C VAL A 196 -5.70 -16.08 13.93
N SER A 197 -6.78 -16.54 13.33
CA SER A 197 -6.88 -16.79 11.90
C SER A 197 -8.14 -16.14 11.36
N HIS A 198 -7.99 -15.25 10.36
CA HIS A 198 -9.09 -14.45 9.83
C HIS A 198 -9.97 -15.29 8.90
N PHE A 199 -11.26 -15.32 9.19
CA PHE A 199 -12.25 -15.74 8.19
C PHE A 199 -12.36 -14.69 7.09
N PRO A 200 -12.78 -15.08 5.87
CA PRO A 200 -13.02 -14.12 4.80
C PRO A 200 -13.94 -12.98 5.24
N SER A 201 -13.71 -11.79 4.64
CA SER A 201 -14.50 -10.60 4.97
C SER A 201 -16.00 -10.84 4.82
N GLN A 202 -16.75 -10.50 5.85
CA GLN A 202 -18.22 -10.59 5.86
C GLN A 202 -18.88 -9.64 4.85
N THR A 203 -18.19 -8.57 4.49
CA THR A 203 -18.67 -7.60 3.49
C THR A 203 -18.36 -8.01 2.06
N ALA A 204 -17.16 -8.56 1.83
CA ALA A 204 -16.71 -8.95 0.49
C ALA A 204 -17.13 -10.38 0.11
N TYR A 205 -17.13 -11.33 1.07
CA TYR A 205 -17.35 -12.76 0.83
C TYR A 205 -18.30 -13.37 1.87
N PRO A 206 -19.56 -12.95 1.92
CA PRO A 206 -20.49 -13.36 2.97
C PRO A 206 -20.83 -14.86 2.94
N GLU A 207 -20.68 -15.51 1.79
CA GLU A 207 -21.00 -16.93 1.58
C GLU A 207 -19.84 -17.86 1.94
N THR A 208 -18.60 -17.32 2.04
CA THR A 208 -17.39 -18.13 2.26
C THR A 208 -16.93 -17.99 3.70
N GLN A 209 -17.28 -18.93 4.54
CA GLN A 209 -16.94 -18.92 5.96
C GLN A 209 -16.05 -20.09 6.33
N GLY A 210 -14.93 -20.26 5.66
CA GLY A 210 -13.96 -21.31 5.95
C GLY A 210 -12.52 -20.83 5.78
N ILE A 211 -11.63 -21.39 6.59
CA ILE A 211 -10.19 -21.13 6.58
C ILE A 211 -9.40 -22.43 6.59
N ASP A 212 -8.24 -22.40 5.96
CA ASP A 212 -7.21 -23.44 6.08
C ASP A 212 -6.20 -23.02 7.15
N LEU A 213 -6.28 -23.65 8.33
CA LEU A 213 -5.38 -23.37 9.46
C LEU A 213 -4.14 -24.26 9.39
N GLN A 214 -2.97 -23.65 9.15
CA GLN A 214 -1.69 -24.35 9.20
C GLN A 214 -1.14 -24.29 10.63
N LEU A 215 -0.97 -25.48 11.24
CA LEU A 215 -0.43 -25.61 12.59
C LEU A 215 0.98 -26.19 12.58
N PRO A 216 1.87 -25.77 13.50
CA PRO A 216 3.19 -26.37 13.63
C PRO A 216 3.10 -27.86 13.92
N GLY A 217 3.91 -28.67 13.22
CA GLY A 217 3.95 -30.11 13.35
C GLY A 217 2.81 -30.86 12.63
N VAL A 218 1.86 -30.16 12.03
CA VAL A 218 0.79 -30.74 11.21
C VAL A 218 1.13 -30.60 9.73
N GLU A 219 1.16 -31.73 9.01
CA GLU A 219 1.62 -31.78 7.62
C GLU A 219 0.65 -31.04 6.67
N LYS A 220 -0.66 -31.20 6.88
CA LYS A 220 -1.70 -30.61 6.04
C LYS A 220 -2.50 -29.57 6.82
N PRO A 221 -2.88 -28.45 6.18
CA PRO A 221 -3.77 -27.49 6.80
C PRO A 221 -5.09 -28.16 7.24
N ILE A 222 -5.63 -27.70 8.35
CA ILE A 222 -6.92 -28.14 8.87
C ILE A 222 -7.95 -27.12 8.40
N TRP A 223 -8.95 -27.59 7.67
CA TRP A 223 -10.04 -26.70 7.27
C TRP A 223 -11.02 -26.52 8.44
N ILE A 224 -11.34 -25.24 8.72
CA ILE A 224 -12.27 -24.84 9.77
C ILE A 224 -13.34 -23.95 9.15
N GLY A 225 -14.58 -24.42 9.17
CA GLY A 225 -15.76 -23.64 8.79
C GLY A 225 -16.34 -22.89 9.98
N LEU A 226 -16.93 -21.74 9.74
CA LEU A 226 -17.72 -20.96 10.69
C LEU A 226 -19.19 -21.05 10.31
N ASP A 227 -20.00 -21.63 11.19
CA ASP A 227 -21.44 -21.80 11.01
C ASP A 227 -22.15 -20.81 11.95
N ILE A 228 -22.79 -19.79 11.40
CA ILE A 228 -23.53 -18.77 12.14
C ILE A 228 -25.02 -19.05 12.00
N VAL A 229 -25.71 -19.25 13.13
CA VAL A 229 -27.14 -19.53 13.17
C VAL A 229 -27.98 -18.28 12.94
N SER A 230 -27.51 -17.14 13.42
CA SER A 230 -28.17 -15.85 13.28
C SER A 230 -28.16 -15.36 11.82
N LYS A 231 -29.21 -14.62 11.44
CA LYS A 231 -29.18 -13.96 10.12
C LYS A 231 -28.11 -12.88 10.08
N ARG A 232 -27.49 -12.69 8.92
CA ARG A 232 -26.46 -11.66 8.73
C ARG A 232 -26.89 -10.29 9.24
N GLN A 233 -28.14 -9.89 9.05
CA GLN A 233 -28.68 -8.62 9.52
C GLN A 233 -28.59 -8.45 11.04
N ASP A 234 -28.65 -9.53 11.81
CA ASP A 234 -28.68 -9.49 13.27
C ASP A 234 -27.35 -9.06 13.89
N PHE A 235 -26.21 -9.30 13.19
CA PHE A 235 -24.90 -8.89 13.67
C PHE A 235 -24.26 -7.71 12.90
N PHE A 236 -24.96 -7.22 11.86
CA PHE A 236 -24.56 -6.00 11.17
C PHE A 236 -25.34 -4.76 11.62
N THR A 237 -26.58 -4.93 12.09
CA THR A 237 -27.48 -3.81 12.31
C THR A 237 -27.89 -3.70 13.77
N PRO A 238 -27.84 -2.50 14.38
CA PRO A 238 -27.30 -1.23 13.81
C PRO A 238 -25.77 -1.20 13.77
N GLU A 239 -25.12 -2.04 14.56
CA GLU A 239 -23.67 -2.07 14.76
C GLU A 239 -23.13 -3.48 14.51
N PHE A 240 -21.96 -3.58 13.89
CA PHE A 240 -21.27 -4.86 13.69
C PHE A 240 -20.79 -5.43 15.00
N ARG A 241 -21.21 -6.65 15.29
CA ARG A 241 -20.88 -7.38 16.53
C ARG A 241 -20.66 -8.87 16.30
N VAL A 242 -19.97 -9.50 17.21
CA VAL A 242 -19.82 -10.97 17.20
C VAL A 242 -21.21 -11.61 17.38
N PRO A 243 -21.58 -12.61 16.56
CA PRO A 243 -22.82 -13.34 16.72
C PRO A 243 -22.90 -14.05 18.09
N ASP A 244 -24.08 -14.09 18.69
CA ASP A 244 -24.29 -14.77 19.97
C ASP A 244 -24.30 -16.29 19.81
N ASP A 245 -24.74 -16.80 18.64
CA ASP A 245 -24.95 -18.23 18.39
C ASP A 245 -24.22 -18.64 17.11
N TYR A 246 -23.11 -19.37 17.27
CA TYR A 246 -22.29 -19.91 16.20
C TYR A 246 -21.56 -21.18 16.64
N SER A 247 -21.11 -21.96 15.66
CA SER A 247 -20.28 -23.14 15.86
C SER A 247 -19.18 -23.21 14.78
N TYR A 248 -18.26 -24.12 14.99
CA TYR A 248 -17.22 -24.43 14.02
C TYR A 248 -17.41 -25.82 13.46
N THR A 249 -17.16 -25.99 12.16
CA THR A 249 -17.00 -27.28 11.52
C THR A 249 -15.53 -27.54 11.25
N VAL A 250 -14.91 -28.46 11.97
CA VAL A 250 -13.49 -28.85 11.78
C VAL A 250 -13.43 -30.11 10.92
N MET A 251 -12.71 -30.01 9.80
CA MET A 251 -12.45 -31.18 8.93
C MET A 251 -11.20 -31.91 9.43
N SER A 252 -11.40 -33.02 10.09
CA SER A 252 -10.34 -33.93 10.56
C SER A 252 -10.22 -35.17 9.68
N THR A 253 -9.23 -36.02 9.93
CA THR A 253 -9.04 -37.31 9.26
C THR A 253 -10.20 -38.27 9.52
N SER A 254 -10.96 -38.09 10.62
CA SER A 254 -12.15 -38.84 10.97
C SER A 254 -13.45 -38.29 10.35
N GLY A 255 -13.37 -37.22 9.58
CA GLY A 255 -14.50 -36.54 8.96
C GLY A 255 -14.84 -35.18 9.61
N PRO A 256 -15.95 -34.55 9.19
CA PRO A 256 -16.39 -33.26 9.74
C PRO A 256 -16.85 -33.45 11.20
N GLN A 257 -16.38 -32.56 12.07
CA GLN A 257 -16.77 -32.50 13.47
C GLN A 257 -17.30 -31.10 13.78
N MET A 258 -18.53 -31.03 14.27
CA MET A 258 -19.08 -29.75 14.78
C MET A 258 -18.56 -29.51 16.20
N VAL A 259 -18.08 -28.30 16.43
CA VAL A 259 -17.40 -27.89 17.67
C VAL A 259 -17.97 -26.55 18.13
N THR A 260 -18.34 -26.47 19.39
CA THR A 260 -18.78 -25.19 19.99
C THR A 260 -17.58 -24.34 20.42
N PRO A 261 -17.76 -23.03 20.56
CA PRO A 261 -16.72 -22.18 21.13
C PRO A 261 -16.19 -22.65 22.47
N ASN A 262 -14.92 -22.38 22.75
CA ASN A 262 -14.20 -22.81 23.97
C ASN A 262 -14.11 -24.33 24.16
N SER A 263 -14.13 -25.07 23.07
CA SER A 263 -13.96 -26.51 23.06
C SER A 263 -12.66 -26.93 22.41
N ALA A 264 -12.13 -28.08 22.81
CA ALA A 264 -10.91 -28.66 22.28
C ALA A 264 -11.20 -29.78 21.28
N VAL A 265 -10.45 -29.82 20.20
CA VAL A 265 -10.43 -30.89 19.20
C VAL A 265 -9.11 -31.65 19.34
N SER A 266 -9.21 -32.96 19.54
CA SER A 266 -8.03 -33.84 19.58
C SER A 266 -7.67 -34.27 18.17
N LEU A 267 -6.40 -34.01 17.79
CA LEU A 267 -5.81 -34.40 16.53
C LEU A 267 -4.63 -35.34 16.80
N PRO A 268 -4.19 -36.14 15.82
CA PRO A 268 -3.08 -37.06 16.03
C PRO A 268 -1.79 -36.36 16.51
N GLU A 269 -1.56 -35.12 16.05
CA GLU A 269 -0.37 -34.33 16.32
C GLU A 269 -0.48 -33.42 17.56
N GLY A 270 -1.68 -33.33 18.20
CA GLY A 270 -1.88 -32.48 19.36
C GLY A 270 -3.35 -32.17 19.68
N GLN A 271 -3.52 -31.08 20.43
CA GLN A 271 -4.84 -30.60 20.85
C GLN A 271 -5.06 -29.17 20.39
N LEU A 272 -6.12 -28.92 19.62
CA LEU A 272 -6.53 -27.61 19.14
C LEU A 272 -7.72 -27.11 19.95
N MET A 273 -7.53 -26.06 20.74
CA MET A 273 -8.60 -25.37 21.43
C MET A 273 -9.11 -24.23 20.55
N LEU A 274 -10.39 -24.26 20.19
CA LEU A 274 -11.08 -23.20 19.48
C LEU A 274 -11.75 -22.28 20.50
N ASN A 275 -11.15 -21.11 20.71
CA ASN A 275 -11.69 -20.12 21.64
C ASN A 275 -12.93 -19.43 21.03
N GLY A 276 -13.10 -18.18 21.15
CA GLY A 276 -14.18 -17.41 20.56
C GLY A 276 -13.81 -16.75 19.23
N LEU A 277 -14.79 -16.09 18.67
CA LEU A 277 -14.58 -15.15 17.57
C LEU A 277 -14.08 -13.81 18.09
N VAL A 278 -13.17 -13.21 17.36
CA VAL A 278 -12.67 -11.86 17.58
C VAL A 278 -12.96 -11.04 16.31
N PRO A 279 -13.58 -9.88 16.42
CA PRO A 279 -13.80 -9.05 15.24
C PRO A 279 -12.50 -8.47 14.74
N TRP A 280 -12.39 -8.28 13.41
CA TRP A 280 -11.26 -7.65 12.77
C TRP A 280 -11.71 -6.61 11.74
N ILE A 281 -10.83 -5.66 11.46
CA ILE A 281 -11.02 -4.64 10.44
C ILE A 281 -9.78 -4.55 9.54
N GLY A 282 -10.02 -4.32 8.25
CA GLY A 282 -8.99 -4.16 7.24
C GLY A 282 -8.57 -2.71 7.03
N TYR A 283 -7.29 -2.51 6.71
CA TYR A 283 -6.73 -1.24 6.29
C TYR A 283 -5.90 -1.42 5.04
N ASP A 284 -6.07 -0.51 4.09
CA ASP A 284 -5.16 -0.35 2.98
C ASP A 284 -3.95 0.44 3.43
N LEU A 285 -2.78 -0.05 3.06
CA LEU A 285 -1.49 0.52 3.42
C LEU A 285 -0.79 1.09 2.21
N TYR A 286 -0.40 2.34 2.29
CA TYR A 286 0.42 2.99 1.29
C TYR A 286 1.59 3.72 1.94
N TYR A 287 2.80 3.57 1.38
CA TYR A 287 4.00 4.26 1.81
C TYR A 287 4.74 4.83 0.61
N ASP A 288 4.86 6.14 0.56
CA ASP A 288 5.69 6.86 -0.41
C ASP A 288 6.22 8.16 0.21
N PRO A 289 7.44 8.16 0.73
CA PRO A 289 8.00 9.35 1.39
C PRO A 289 8.33 10.48 0.42
N SER A 290 8.32 10.23 -0.89
CA SER A 290 8.72 11.22 -1.90
C SER A 290 7.60 12.14 -2.37
N ILE A 291 6.33 11.84 -2.03
CA ILE A 291 5.16 12.53 -2.60
C ILE A 291 5.16 14.04 -2.34
N TYR A 292 5.50 14.45 -1.11
CA TYR A 292 5.57 15.89 -0.77
C TYR A 292 6.73 16.60 -1.47
N PHE A 293 7.86 15.90 -1.62
CA PHE A 293 9.00 16.42 -2.36
C PHE A 293 8.70 16.58 -3.84
N LEU A 294 7.97 15.63 -4.44
CA LEU A 294 7.49 15.71 -5.82
C LEU A 294 6.57 16.92 -6.03
N LEU A 295 5.60 17.12 -5.12
CA LEU A 295 4.70 18.28 -5.18
C LEU A 295 5.47 19.60 -5.08
N PHE A 296 6.41 19.71 -4.15
CA PHE A 296 7.21 20.93 -3.98
C PHE A 296 8.09 21.23 -5.20
N THR A 297 8.79 20.23 -5.72
CA THR A 297 9.65 20.40 -6.89
C THR A 297 8.86 20.68 -8.16
N SER A 298 7.67 20.11 -8.32
CA SER A 298 6.78 20.40 -9.46
C SER A 298 6.30 21.84 -9.43
N LEU A 299 5.92 22.37 -8.26
CA LEU A 299 5.53 23.76 -8.11
C LEU A 299 6.66 24.71 -8.50
N ILE A 300 7.89 24.46 -8.01
CA ILE A 300 9.07 25.24 -8.39
C ILE A 300 9.30 25.20 -9.91
N GLY A 301 9.18 24.00 -10.50
CA GLY A 301 9.36 23.82 -11.95
C GLY A 301 8.33 24.62 -12.76
N VAL A 302 7.06 24.55 -12.40
CA VAL A 302 6.00 25.31 -13.07
C VAL A 302 6.21 26.82 -12.94
N CYS A 303 6.51 27.32 -11.74
CA CYS A 303 6.80 28.74 -11.52
C CYS A 303 8.01 29.21 -12.33
N ALA A 304 9.09 28.44 -12.33
CA ALA A 304 10.30 28.77 -13.09
C ALA A 304 10.03 28.84 -14.60
N LEU A 305 9.28 27.86 -15.14
CA LEU A 305 8.89 27.85 -16.55
C LEU A 305 7.99 29.03 -16.90
N ALA A 306 7.01 29.35 -16.05
CA ALA A 306 6.10 30.47 -16.27
C ALA A 306 6.88 31.81 -16.33
N ILE A 307 7.81 32.04 -15.40
CA ILE A 307 8.66 33.26 -15.40
C ILE A 307 9.54 33.30 -16.64
N PHE A 308 10.16 32.18 -17.02
CA PHE A 308 10.96 32.08 -18.23
C PHE A 308 10.18 32.48 -19.50
N LEU A 309 8.96 31.91 -19.65
CA LEU A 309 8.11 32.21 -20.82
C LEU A 309 7.63 33.66 -20.81
N TRP A 310 7.24 34.19 -19.65
CA TRP A 310 6.88 35.59 -19.50
C TRP A 310 8.01 36.55 -19.94
N GLN A 311 9.22 36.32 -19.42
CA GLN A 311 10.40 37.14 -19.82
C GLN A 311 10.66 37.07 -21.32
N ARG A 312 10.50 35.89 -21.93
CA ARG A 312 10.67 35.72 -23.37
C ARG A 312 9.61 36.49 -24.17
N GLN A 313 8.36 36.45 -23.73
CA GLN A 313 7.27 37.16 -24.39
C GLN A 313 7.47 38.69 -24.34
N VAL A 314 7.77 39.22 -23.16
CA VAL A 314 8.06 40.68 -22.98
C VAL A 314 9.22 41.12 -23.86
N LYS A 315 10.30 40.33 -23.93
CA LYS A 315 11.45 40.67 -24.79
C LYS A 315 11.09 40.66 -26.27
N THR A 316 10.20 39.76 -26.71
CA THR A 316 9.76 39.67 -28.11
C THR A 316 8.85 40.85 -28.49
N SER A 317 7.91 41.26 -27.62
CA SER A 317 7.07 42.44 -27.85
C SER A 317 7.85 43.74 -27.95
N TRP A 318 8.87 43.92 -27.09
CA TRP A 318 9.77 45.08 -27.14
C TRP A 318 10.57 45.19 -28.46
N ILE A 319 11.01 44.06 -29.02
CA ILE A 319 11.73 44.03 -30.30
C ILE A 319 10.81 44.42 -31.45
N LEU A 320 9.58 43.91 -31.49
CA LEU A 320 8.62 44.23 -32.54
C LEU A 320 8.16 45.68 -32.50
N GLU A 321 8.04 46.28 -31.32
CA GLU A 321 7.64 47.68 -31.15
C GLU A 321 8.72 48.68 -31.58
N ASN A 322 10.03 48.31 -31.49
CA ASN A 322 11.16 49.17 -31.90
C ASN A 322 11.63 48.93 -33.36
N ASP A 323 11.16 47.89 -34.06
CA ASP A 323 11.45 47.67 -35.48
C ASP A 323 10.43 48.39 -36.39
N ASP A 324 9.34 48.95 -35.84
CA ASP A 324 8.31 49.72 -36.53
C ASP A 324 8.53 51.25 -36.45
N GLU A 325 9.56 51.74 -35.75
CA GLU A 325 10.05 53.15 -35.77
C GLU A 325 11.27 53.31 -36.71
#